data_c90cd487aece3eaacadb9b95ba64adb7
#
_entry.id   c90cd487aece3eaacadb9b95ba64adb7
#
_cell.length_a   1.000
_cell.length_b   1.000
_cell.length_c   1.000
_cell.angle_alpha   90.00
_cell.angle_beta   90.00
_cell.angle_gamma   90.00
#
_symmetry.space_group_name_H-M   'P 1'
#
loop_
_entity.id
_entity.type
_entity.pdbx_description
1 polymer ?
#
loop_
_entity_poly.entity_id
_entity_poly.type
_entity_poly.pdbx_seq_one_letter_code
_entity_poly.pdbx_strand_id
1 'polypeptide(L)'
;PEGVTEIGSSAFSGSSLKEVVLPSTLTQIGSYAFSETQLREITLPTSVTTIGSRAFGSIDSLSSVVIPKNLSNAYGAFEGSQHLKTIHFEEGITKIADGLFKGSGISSITIPKTVTEIGYEAFRNTRITELYIPDSVTKLGDNSFSFSDNYSNDLPSLTKVSLPSELQSTSSPFYGQKNLKEVVLRGNWKTIPSGLFSGTGIEKLVIPEGVTEIGSSAFSGSSL
;
A
#
# COMPACT_ATOMS: atom_id res chain seq x y z
N PRO A 1 24.29 5.04 -16.94
CA PRO A 1 24.37 5.56 -18.30
C PRO A 1 23.05 5.40 -19.02
N GLU A 2 22.66 6.36 -19.87
CA GLU A 2 21.51 6.21 -20.74
C GLU A 2 21.69 5.00 -21.66
N GLY A 3 20.58 4.28 -21.96
CA GLY A 3 20.58 3.04 -22.73
C GLY A 3 20.49 1.78 -21.87
N VAL A 4 20.69 1.87 -20.55
CA VAL A 4 20.38 0.74 -19.63
C VAL A 4 18.88 0.67 -19.45
N THR A 5 18.30 -0.50 -19.77
CA THR A 5 16.86 -0.75 -19.69
C THR A 5 16.47 -1.67 -18.55
N GLU A 6 17.41 -2.43 -18.01
CA GLU A 6 17.17 -3.40 -16.94
C GLU A 6 18.32 -3.41 -15.93
N ILE A 7 17.98 -3.54 -14.65
CA ILE A 7 18.89 -3.86 -13.56
C ILE A 7 18.57 -5.29 -13.12
N GLY A 8 19.57 -6.18 -13.23
CA GLY A 8 19.40 -7.59 -12.90
C GLY A 8 19.16 -7.85 -11.41
N SER A 9 18.66 -9.06 -11.11
CA SER A 9 18.43 -9.48 -9.72
C SER A 9 19.72 -9.42 -8.90
N SER A 10 19.61 -8.89 -7.67
CA SER A 10 20.71 -8.74 -6.70
C SER A 10 21.90 -7.91 -7.20
N ALA A 11 21.78 -7.12 -8.26
CA ALA A 11 22.92 -6.42 -8.90
C ALA A 11 23.74 -5.55 -7.92
N PHE A 12 23.09 -4.94 -6.92
CA PHE A 12 23.73 -4.11 -5.90
C PHE A 12 23.45 -4.58 -4.46
N SER A 13 22.88 -5.78 -4.30
CA SER A 13 22.47 -6.30 -3.00
C SER A 13 23.65 -6.34 -2.01
N GLY A 14 23.42 -5.85 -0.77
CA GLY A 14 24.41 -5.81 0.30
C GLY A 14 25.56 -4.84 0.07
N SER A 15 25.54 -4.02 -0.99
CA SER A 15 26.59 -3.05 -1.25
C SER A 15 26.47 -1.81 -0.35
N SER A 16 27.57 -1.07 -0.18
CA SER A 16 27.60 0.20 0.56
C SER A 16 27.06 1.39 -0.26
N LEU A 17 26.22 1.14 -1.29
CA LEU A 17 25.65 2.15 -2.17
C LEU A 17 24.76 3.11 -1.40
N LYS A 18 25.07 4.41 -1.44
CA LYS A 18 24.32 5.47 -0.73
C LYS A 18 23.45 6.31 -1.64
N GLU A 19 23.83 6.41 -2.89
CA GLU A 19 23.14 7.22 -3.88
C GLU A 19 23.23 6.53 -5.25
N VAL A 20 22.17 6.64 -6.04
CA VAL A 20 22.15 6.18 -7.42
C VAL A 20 21.24 7.06 -8.26
N VAL A 21 21.68 7.38 -9.46
CA VAL A 21 20.86 8.02 -10.48
C VAL A 21 20.49 6.97 -11.52
N LEU A 22 19.20 6.68 -11.61
CA LEU A 22 18.66 5.71 -12.55
C LEU A 22 18.42 6.38 -13.92
N PRO A 23 18.79 5.74 -15.04
CA PRO A 23 18.60 6.32 -16.37
C PRO A 23 17.11 6.36 -16.75
N SER A 24 16.76 7.35 -17.58
CA SER A 24 15.38 7.53 -18.07
C SER A 24 14.90 6.40 -19.00
N THR A 25 15.80 5.55 -19.46
CA THR A 25 15.54 4.37 -20.29
C THR A 25 15.20 3.11 -19.47
N LEU A 26 15.39 3.16 -18.14
CA LEU A 26 15.19 1.99 -17.27
C LEU A 26 13.70 1.60 -17.21
N THR A 27 13.39 0.34 -17.51
CA THR A 27 12.02 -0.19 -17.49
C THR A 27 11.81 -1.25 -16.41
N GLN A 28 12.88 -1.96 -16.02
CA GLN A 28 12.77 -3.07 -15.08
C GLN A 28 13.89 -3.05 -14.03
N ILE A 29 13.52 -3.38 -12.79
CA ILE A 29 14.44 -3.57 -11.68
C ILE A 29 14.21 -4.98 -11.12
N GLY A 30 15.23 -5.81 -11.11
CA GLY A 30 15.17 -7.22 -10.67
C GLY A 30 14.97 -7.37 -9.17
N SER A 31 14.62 -8.59 -8.76
CA SER A 31 14.44 -8.91 -7.33
C SER A 31 15.73 -8.69 -6.54
N TYR A 32 15.61 -8.15 -5.32
CA TYR A 32 16.73 -7.83 -4.44
C TYR A 32 17.79 -6.89 -5.04
N ALA A 33 17.53 -6.21 -6.15
CA ALA A 33 18.54 -5.45 -6.89
C ALA A 33 19.32 -4.45 -6.02
N PHE A 34 18.66 -3.78 -5.08
CA PHE A 34 19.23 -2.82 -4.15
C PHE A 34 19.02 -3.21 -2.67
N SER A 35 18.61 -4.45 -2.40
CA SER A 35 18.37 -4.91 -1.03
C SER A 35 19.60 -4.73 -0.15
N GLU A 36 19.38 -4.36 1.11
CA GLU A 36 20.45 -4.20 2.12
C GLU A 36 21.55 -3.19 1.73
N THR A 37 21.24 -2.23 0.86
CA THR A 37 22.13 -1.10 0.56
C THR A 37 22.04 0.00 1.62
N GLN A 38 22.74 1.11 1.41
CA GLN A 38 22.71 2.29 2.29
C GLN A 38 21.99 3.48 1.63
N LEU A 39 21.10 3.23 0.67
CA LEU A 39 20.31 4.26 0.02
C LEU A 39 19.44 5.00 1.03
N ARG A 40 19.40 6.34 0.95
CA ARG A 40 18.55 7.17 1.79
C ARG A 40 17.25 7.56 1.08
N GLU A 41 17.35 7.73 -0.20
CA GLU A 41 16.23 8.07 -1.08
C GLU A 41 16.41 7.42 -2.44
N ILE A 42 15.32 7.23 -3.16
CA ILE A 42 15.34 6.77 -4.55
C ILE A 42 14.23 7.44 -5.35
N THR A 43 14.59 7.94 -6.51
CA THR A 43 13.66 8.42 -7.54
C THR A 43 13.59 7.39 -8.65
N LEU A 44 12.43 6.78 -8.81
CA LEU A 44 12.18 5.82 -9.88
C LEU A 44 11.75 6.58 -11.14
N PRO A 45 12.42 6.38 -12.30
CA PRO A 45 12.02 7.03 -13.57
C PRO A 45 10.60 6.63 -14.00
N THR A 46 9.91 7.53 -14.72
CA THR A 46 8.55 7.27 -15.27
C THR A 46 8.50 6.04 -16.20
N SER A 47 9.64 5.69 -16.81
CA SER A 47 9.78 4.51 -17.67
C SER A 47 9.70 3.18 -16.93
N VAL A 48 9.93 3.17 -15.60
CA VAL A 48 9.90 1.92 -14.80
C VAL A 48 8.46 1.41 -14.67
N THR A 49 8.24 0.20 -15.16
CA THR A 49 6.96 -0.51 -15.11
C THR A 49 6.96 -1.71 -14.20
N THR A 50 8.15 -2.27 -13.92
CA THR A 50 8.28 -3.52 -13.13
C THR A 50 9.40 -3.40 -12.12
N ILE A 51 9.11 -3.78 -10.88
CA ILE A 51 10.08 -3.89 -9.79
C ILE A 51 9.92 -5.27 -9.16
N GLY A 52 11.00 -6.02 -9.09
CA GLY A 52 11.02 -7.35 -8.49
C GLY A 52 10.86 -7.32 -6.97
N SER A 53 10.53 -8.48 -6.41
CA SER A 53 10.33 -8.64 -4.97
C SER A 53 11.58 -8.20 -4.19
N ARG A 54 11.37 -7.44 -3.12
CA ARG A 54 12.43 -6.90 -2.25
C ARG A 54 13.54 -6.15 -2.98
N ALA A 55 13.26 -5.60 -4.17
CA ALA A 55 14.27 -4.85 -4.91
C ALA A 55 14.88 -3.71 -4.08
N PHE A 56 14.09 -3.11 -3.21
CA PHE A 56 14.48 -2.11 -2.21
C PHE A 56 14.16 -2.61 -0.79
N GLY A 57 14.29 -3.92 -0.55
CA GLY A 57 13.97 -4.55 0.71
C GLY A 57 15.07 -4.40 1.75
N SER A 58 14.68 -4.36 3.03
CA SER A 58 15.61 -4.34 4.18
C SER A 58 16.67 -3.23 4.09
N ILE A 59 16.30 -2.06 3.57
CA ILE A 59 17.17 -0.88 3.53
C ILE A 59 16.84 0.01 4.73
N ASP A 60 17.62 -0.10 5.82
CA ASP A 60 17.37 0.64 7.06
C ASP A 60 17.54 2.15 6.90
N SER A 61 18.36 2.60 5.96
CA SER A 61 18.59 4.03 5.70
C SER A 61 17.53 4.66 4.79
N LEU A 62 16.70 3.86 4.09
CA LEU A 62 15.73 4.37 3.11
C LEU A 62 14.57 5.08 3.79
N SER A 63 14.46 6.38 3.59
CA SER A 63 13.44 7.23 4.21
C SER A 63 12.43 7.80 3.20
N SER A 64 12.81 7.89 1.93
CA SER A 64 12.00 8.55 0.89
C SER A 64 12.07 7.81 -0.45
N VAL A 65 10.93 7.79 -1.15
CA VAL A 65 10.83 7.24 -2.52
C VAL A 65 9.89 8.06 -3.37
N VAL A 66 10.24 8.23 -4.66
CA VAL A 66 9.35 8.75 -5.70
C VAL A 66 8.86 7.58 -6.55
N ILE A 67 7.53 7.38 -6.58
CA ILE A 67 6.86 6.29 -7.29
C ILE A 67 6.35 6.79 -8.64
N PRO A 68 6.74 6.15 -9.77
CA PRO A 68 6.29 6.53 -11.10
C PRO A 68 4.85 6.11 -11.36
N LYS A 69 4.15 6.88 -12.18
CA LYS A 69 2.73 6.64 -12.51
C LYS A 69 2.47 5.39 -13.34
N ASN A 70 3.48 4.91 -14.07
CA ASN A 70 3.37 3.75 -14.96
C ASN A 70 3.72 2.42 -14.29
N LEU A 71 4.02 2.43 -12.98
CA LEU A 71 4.39 1.22 -12.25
C LEU A 71 3.19 0.25 -12.18
N SER A 72 3.33 -0.91 -12.80
CA SER A 72 2.27 -1.92 -12.90
C SER A 72 2.52 -3.16 -12.04
N ASN A 73 3.79 -3.51 -11.79
CA ASN A 73 4.17 -4.68 -11.01
C ASN A 73 5.30 -4.32 -10.04
N ALA A 74 5.05 -4.49 -8.74
CA ALA A 74 6.03 -4.14 -7.70
C ALA A 74 5.81 -4.92 -6.39
N TYR A 75 5.33 -6.16 -6.49
CA TYR A 75 4.93 -6.94 -5.31
C TYR A 75 6.07 -7.13 -4.32
N GLY A 76 5.89 -6.58 -3.09
CA GLY A 76 6.88 -6.64 -2.02
C GLY A 76 8.16 -5.83 -2.28
N ALA A 77 8.14 -4.86 -3.21
CA ALA A 77 9.33 -4.12 -3.62
C ALA A 77 10.10 -3.47 -2.45
N PHE A 78 9.40 -2.96 -1.43
CA PHE A 78 9.96 -2.28 -0.25
C PHE A 78 9.82 -3.10 1.05
N GLU A 79 9.58 -4.42 0.94
CA GLU A 79 9.39 -5.27 2.11
C GLU A 79 10.64 -5.27 3.02
N GLY A 80 10.44 -5.00 4.31
CA GLY A 80 11.52 -4.92 5.30
C GLY A 80 12.19 -3.55 5.43
N SER A 81 11.91 -2.57 4.54
CA SER A 81 12.43 -1.20 4.69
C SER A 81 11.63 -0.43 5.74
N GLN A 82 12.01 -0.63 7.02
CA GLN A 82 11.24 -0.22 8.19
C GLN A 82 11.28 1.29 8.48
N HIS A 83 12.19 2.04 7.87
CA HIS A 83 12.33 3.49 8.06
C HIS A 83 11.75 4.32 6.91
N LEU A 84 11.14 3.67 5.90
CA LEU A 84 10.48 4.37 4.79
C LEU A 84 9.26 5.15 5.31
N LYS A 85 9.29 6.47 5.16
CA LYS A 85 8.27 7.40 5.70
C LYS A 85 7.66 8.31 4.65
N THR A 86 8.47 8.78 3.71
CA THR A 86 8.05 9.78 2.73
C THR A 86 7.84 9.14 1.37
N ILE A 87 6.59 9.17 0.91
CA ILE A 87 6.22 8.65 -0.40
C ILE A 87 5.74 9.81 -1.26
N HIS A 88 6.43 10.04 -2.36
CA HIS A 88 6.00 10.95 -3.41
C HIS A 88 5.48 10.15 -4.60
N PHE A 89 4.25 10.41 -5.00
CA PHE A 89 3.69 9.83 -6.21
C PHE A 89 3.85 10.81 -7.36
N GLU A 90 4.27 10.31 -8.52
CA GLU A 90 4.29 11.11 -9.75
C GLU A 90 2.87 11.59 -10.09
N GLU A 91 2.75 12.83 -10.61
CA GLU A 91 1.46 13.39 -11.01
C GLU A 91 0.76 12.51 -12.05
N GLY A 92 -0.54 12.31 -11.86
CA GLY A 92 -1.38 11.50 -12.75
C GLY A 92 -1.35 10.00 -12.45
N ILE A 93 -0.77 9.54 -11.35
CA ILE A 93 -0.90 8.15 -10.94
C ILE A 93 -2.38 7.81 -10.70
N THR A 94 -2.86 6.69 -11.28
CA THR A 94 -4.25 6.24 -11.15
C THR A 94 -4.40 4.94 -10.39
N LYS A 95 -3.33 4.17 -10.26
CA LYS A 95 -3.31 2.89 -9.52
C LYS A 95 -2.08 2.80 -8.62
N ILE A 96 -2.28 2.34 -7.38
CA ILE A 96 -1.19 1.88 -6.53
C ILE A 96 -1.02 0.38 -6.79
N ALA A 97 0.17 -0.02 -7.24
CA ALA A 97 0.47 -1.39 -7.67
C ALA A 97 0.28 -2.42 -6.56
N ASP A 98 0.00 -3.66 -6.96
CA ASP A 98 -0.17 -4.79 -6.06
C ASP A 98 1.09 -5.00 -5.20
N GLY A 99 0.90 -5.16 -3.90
CA GLY A 99 1.94 -5.44 -2.92
C GLY A 99 3.04 -4.38 -2.80
N LEU A 100 2.91 -3.20 -3.42
CA LEU A 100 3.99 -2.21 -3.53
C LEU A 100 4.70 -1.93 -2.20
N PHE A 101 3.94 -1.66 -1.14
CA PHE A 101 4.47 -1.31 0.18
C PHE A 101 4.26 -2.39 1.24
N LYS A 102 3.92 -3.61 0.81
CA LYS A 102 3.74 -4.74 1.73
C LYS A 102 4.94 -4.91 2.65
N GLY A 103 4.68 -5.00 3.95
CA GLY A 103 5.70 -5.25 4.97
C GLY A 103 6.73 -4.12 5.15
N SER A 104 6.44 -2.92 4.64
CA SER A 104 7.29 -1.74 4.85
C SER A 104 6.92 -1.00 6.15
N GLY A 105 7.81 -0.10 6.59
CA GLY A 105 7.63 0.67 7.83
C GLY A 105 6.75 1.90 7.71
N ILE A 106 5.98 2.06 6.61
CA ILE A 106 5.12 3.23 6.38
C ILE A 106 4.09 3.36 7.50
N SER A 107 4.09 4.51 8.16
CA SER A 107 3.18 4.84 9.28
C SER A 107 2.08 5.85 8.91
N SER A 108 2.22 6.51 7.77
CA SER A 108 1.22 7.42 7.22
C SER A 108 1.33 7.46 5.71
N ILE A 109 0.23 7.75 5.01
CA ILE A 109 0.20 7.89 3.56
C ILE A 109 -0.85 8.92 3.14
N THR A 110 -0.49 9.75 2.18
CA THR A 110 -1.44 10.59 1.45
C THR A 110 -1.67 9.99 0.07
N ILE A 111 -2.86 9.46 -0.16
CA ILE A 111 -3.24 8.90 -1.44
C ILE A 111 -3.65 10.03 -2.38
N PRO A 112 -3.04 10.16 -3.58
CA PRO A 112 -3.40 11.19 -4.53
C PRO A 112 -4.87 11.10 -4.99
N LYS A 113 -5.49 12.27 -5.24
CA LYS A 113 -6.88 12.35 -5.73
C LYS A 113 -7.09 11.82 -7.15
N THR A 114 -6.02 11.47 -7.85
CA THR A 114 -6.06 10.82 -9.17
C THR A 114 -6.16 9.30 -9.08
N VAL A 115 -5.86 8.72 -7.89
CA VAL A 115 -5.90 7.26 -7.68
C VAL A 115 -7.35 6.79 -7.66
N THR A 116 -7.64 5.79 -8.49
CA THR A 116 -8.95 5.13 -8.59
C THR A 116 -8.93 3.71 -8.05
N GLU A 117 -7.74 3.09 -8.00
CA GLU A 117 -7.56 1.71 -7.54
C GLU A 117 -6.34 1.59 -6.60
N ILE A 118 -6.52 0.86 -5.50
CA ILE A 118 -5.45 0.40 -4.62
C ILE A 118 -5.36 -1.11 -4.77
N GLY A 119 -4.19 -1.61 -5.16
CA GLY A 119 -3.96 -2.99 -5.55
C GLY A 119 -4.04 -4.01 -4.41
N TYR A 120 -3.99 -5.29 -4.79
CA TYR A 120 -3.92 -6.45 -3.90
C TYR A 120 -2.74 -6.31 -2.93
N GLU A 121 -2.96 -6.48 -1.61
CA GLU A 121 -1.94 -6.38 -0.55
C GLU A 121 -1.04 -5.11 -0.59
N ALA A 122 -1.44 -4.03 -1.26
CA ALA A 122 -0.58 -2.87 -1.52
C ALA A 122 0.08 -2.27 -0.27
N PHE A 123 -0.63 -2.27 0.86
CA PHE A 123 -0.19 -1.77 2.17
C PHE A 123 -0.30 -2.84 3.27
N ARG A 124 -0.35 -4.11 2.90
CA ARG A 124 -0.44 -5.18 3.89
C ARG A 124 0.75 -5.14 4.87
N ASN A 125 0.47 -5.29 6.18
CA ASN A 125 1.47 -5.28 7.25
C ASN A 125 2.33 -4.00 7.29
N THR A 126 1.75 -2.85 6.96
CA THR A 126 2.33 -1.53 7.21
C THR A 126 1.96 -1.04 8.61
N ARG A 127 2.53 0.09 9.04
CA ARG A 127 2.31 0.69 10.37
C ARG A 127 1.34 1.87 10.34
N ILE A 128 0.50 1.98 9.30
CA ILE A 128 -0.47 3.06 9.15
C ILE A 128 -1.50 2.96 10.26
N THR A 129 -1.71 4.05 11.00
CA THR A 129 -2.66 4.11 12.12
C THR A 129 -3.95 4.82 11.76
N GLU A 130 -3.90 5.81 10.87
CA GLU A 130 -5.06 6.51 10.36
C GLU A 130 -5.02 6.56 8.83
N LEU A 131 -6.15 6.34 8.21
CA LEU A 131 -6.25 6.25 6.76
C LEU A 131 -7.42 7.05 6.23
N TYR A 132 -7.14 7.94 5.29
CA TYR A 132 -8.14 8.62 4.48
C TYR A 132 -8.08 8.10 3.05
N ILE A 133 -9.17 7.48 2.56
CA ILE A 133 -9.31 7.05 1.17
C ILE A 133 -10.01 8.16 0.40
N PRO A 134 -9.40 8.77 -0.64
CA PRO A 134 -10.02 9.82 -1.46
C PRO A 134 -11.29 9.34 -2.17
N ASP A 135 -12.17 10.29 -2.51
CA ASP A 135 -13.44 9.99 -3.19
C ASP A 135 -13.24 9.48 -4.65
N SER A 136 -12.05 9.68 -5.20
CA SER A 136 -11.65 9.09 -6.49
C SER A 136 -11.46 7.58 -6.46
N VAL A 137 -11.15 7.01 -5.29
CA VAL A 137 -10.89 5.58 -5.15
C VAL A 137 -12.23 4.83 -5.16
N THR A 138 -12.41 4.01 -6.17
CA THR A 138 -13.60 3.16 -6.33
C THR A 138 -13.30 1.69 -6.08
N LYS A 139 -12.02 1.29 -6.04
CA LYS A 139 -11.63 -0.11 -5.85
C LYS A 139 -10.52 -0.28 -4.83
N LEU A 140 -10.77 -1.14 -3.84
CA LEU A 140 -9.75 -1.69 -2.94
C LEU A 140 -9.51 -3.17 -3.29
N GLY A 141 -8.28 -3.52 -3.57
CA GLY A 141 -7.87 -4.91 -3.76
C GLY A 141 -7.95 -5.71 -2.47
N ASP A 142 -7.98 -7.03 -2.60
CA ASP A 142 -8.02 -7.96 -1.47
C ASP A 142 -6.83 -7.71 -0.54
N ASN A 143 -7.09 -7.70 0.76
CA ASN A 143 -6.07 -7.52 1.77
C ASN A 143 -5.21 -6.25 1.63
N SER A 144 -5.67 -5.23 0.88
CA SER A 144 -4.86 -4.04 0.56
C SER A 144 -4.28 -3.32 1.79
N PHE A 145 -4.97 -3.37 2.92
CA PHE A 145 -4.54 -2.84 4.22
C PHE A 145 -4.62 -3.90 5.33
N SER A 146 -4.60 -5.18 5.00
CA SER A 146 -4.72 -6.24 6.00
C SER A 146 -3.50 -6.30 6.92
N PHE A 147 -3.71 -6.84 8.11
CA PHE A 147 -2.67 -7.08 9.08
C PHE A 147 -2.65 -8.56 9.48
N SER A 148 -1.47 -9.18 9.49
CA SER A 148 -1.31 -10.59 9.84
C SER A 148 -0.76 -10.74 11.24
N ASP A 149 -1.38 -11.60 12.06
CA ASP A 149 -0.97 -11.91 13.43
C ASP A 149 0.45 -12.54 13.52
N ASN A 150 1.02 -12.97 12.40
CA ASN A 150 2.39 -13.49 12.35
C ASN A 150 3.47 -12.39 12.40
N TYR A 151 3.09 -11.13 12.25
CA TYR A 151 3.93 -9.98 12.54
C TYR A 151 3.70 -9.59 14.01
N SER A 152 4.77 -9.22 14.72
CA SER A 152 4.74 -8.87 16.14
C SER A 152 3.48 -8.06 16.51
N ASN A 153 2.72 -8.51 17.52
CA ASN A 153 1.52 -7.83 18.04
C ASN A 153 1.80 -6.41 18.57
N ASP A 154 3.07 -6.01 18.64
CA ASP A 154 3.52 -4.70 19.12
C ASP A 154 3.59 -3.64 18.00
N LEU A 155 3.33 -4.02 16.74
CA LEU A 155 3.34 -3.05 15.64
C LEU A 155 2.05 -2.22 15.62
N PRO A 156 2.15 -0.90 15.41
CA PRO A 156 0.98 -0.05 15.20
C PRO A 156 0.15 -0.56 14.01
N SER A 157 -1.14 -0.57 14.15
CA SER A 157 -2.11 -0.94 13.13
C SER A 157 -3.23 0.08 13.06
N LEU A 158 -4.10 0.01 12.05
CA LEU A 158 -5.18 0.97 11.85
C LEU A 158 -6.08 1.06 13.08
N THR A 159 -6.31 2.29 13.52
CA THR A 159 -7.29 2.66 14.55
C THR A 159 -8.49 3.39 13.95
N LYS A 160 -8.26 4.10 12.83
CA LYS A 160 -9.25 4.93 12.16
C LYS A 160 -9.17 4.81 10.65
N VAL A 161 -10.34 4.74 9.99
CA VAL A 161 -10.45 4.82 8.53
C VAL A 161 -11.61 5.70 8.10
N SER A 162 -11.40 6.47 7.03
CA SER A 162 -12.43 7.29 6.39
C SER A 162 -12.57 6.88 4.93
N LEU A 163 -13.79 6.44 4.55
CA LEU A 163 -14.09 5.76 3.30
C LEU A 163 -15.12 6.53 2.45
N PRO A 164 -14.97 6.56 1.11
CA PRO A 164 -15.94 7.13 0.18
C PRO A 164 -17.08 6.16 -0.12
N SER A 165 -18.25 6.69 -0.53
CA SER A 165 -19.47 5.90 -0.76
C SER A 165 -19.49 5.04 -2.03
N GLU A 166 -18.64 5.38 -3.01
CA GLU A 166 -18.60 4.66 -4.29
C GLU A 166 -17.62 3.47 -4.27
N LEU A 167 -17.17 3.11 -3.07
CA LEU A 167 -16.15 2.09 -2.90
C LEU A 167 -16.71 0.70 -3.22
N GLN A 168 -16.00 -0.01 -4.11
CA GLN A 168 -16.16 -1.43 -4.35
C GLN A 168 -15.02 -2.17 -3.68
N SER A 169 -15.33 -3.19 -2.89
CA SER A 169 -14.33 -4.06 -2.28
C SER A 169 -14.54 -5.48 -2.80
N THR A 170 -13.45 -6.17 -3.05
CA THR A 170 -13.49 -7.53 -3.55
C THR A 170 -13.47 -8.53 -2.40
N SER A 171 -12.59 -8.33 -1.40
CA SER A 171 -12.47 -9.22 -0.24
C SER A 171 -11.62 -8.58 0.85
N SER A 172 -12.18 -8.44 2.03
CA SER A 172 -11.52 -8.17 3.32
C SER A 172 -10.29 -7.23 3.30
N PRO A 173 -10.39 -6.02 2.73
CA PRO A 173 -9.25 -5.11 2.59
C PRO A 173 -8.59 -4.75 3.93
N PHE A 174 -9.34 -4.78 5.03
CA PHE A 174 -8.89 -4.45 6.39
C PHE A 174 -8.78 -5.66 7.32
N TYR A 175 -8.71 -6.89 6.76
CA TYR A 175 -8.65 -8.11 7.57
C TYR A 175 -7.49 -8.06 8.58
N GLY A 176 -7.77 -8.49 9.82
CA GLY A 176 -6.77 -8.52 10.89
C GLY A 176 -6.49 -7.19 11.58
N GLN A 177 -7.15 -6.10 11.16
CA GLN A 177 -7.02 -4.78 11.81
C GLN A 177 -7.82 -4.74 13.13
N LYS A 178 -7.31 -5.43 14.16
CA LYS A 178 -7.99 -5.61 15.45
C LYS A 178 -8.13 -4.31 16.26
N ASN A 179 -7.28 -3.32 15.97
CA ASN A 179 -7.32 -2.00 16.62
C ASN A 179 -8.23 -1.01 15.89
N LEU A 180 -8.79 -1.36 14.71
CA LEU A 180 -9.71 -0.49 13.99
C LEU A 180 -11.04 -0.35 14.75
N LYS A 181 -11.25 0.82 15.34
CA LYS A 181 -12.43 1.15 16.15
C LYS A 181 -13.24 2.28 15.54
N GLU A 182 -12.60 3.21 14.83
CA GLU A 182 -13.26 4.38 14.26
C GLU A 182 -13.38 4.26 12.74
N VAL A 183 -14.62 4.28 12.24
CA VAL A 183 -14.94 4.23 10.82
C VAL A 183 -15.81 5.42 10.47
N VAL A 184 -15.38 6.22 9.51
CA VAL A 184 -16.14 7.34 8.94
C VAL A 184 -16.58 6.96 7.53
N LEU A 185 -17.85 6.73 7.33
CA LEU A 185 -18.48 6.48 6.04
C LEU A 185 -18.94 7.81 5.44
N ARG A 186 -18.21 8.32 4.43
CA ARG A 186 -18.52 9.60 3.78
C ARG A 186 -19.44 9.41 2.58
N GLY A 187 -20.26 10.42 2.30
CA GLY A 187 -21.16 10.42 1.13
C GLY A 187 -22.42 9.60 1.33
N ASN A 188 -23.07 9.23 0.23
CA ASN A 188 -24.41 8.62 0.20
C ASN A 188 -24.30 7.11 -0.07
N TRP A 189 -23.93 6.36 0.94
CA TRP A 189 -23.84 4.90 0.85
C TRP A 189 -25.18 4.27 0.50
N LYS A 190 -25.18 3.37 -0.49
CA LYS A 190 -26.32 2.52 -0.86
C LYS A 190 -26.08 1.07 -0.47
N THR A 191 -24.83 0.64 -0.57
CA THR A 191 -24.42 -0.72 -0.24
C THR A 191 -23.15 -0.68 0.61
N ILE A 192 -23.09 -1.50 1.66
CA ILE A 192 -21.82 -1.84 2.33
C ILE A 192 -21.24 -3.03 1.57
N PRO A 193 -20.06 -2.90 0.90
CA PRO A 193 -19.50 -3.97 0.08
C PRO A 193 -19.23 -5.26 0.85
N SER A 194 -19.26 -6.38 0.12
CA SER A 194 -18.91 -7.70 0.68
C SER A 194 -17.52 -7.70 1.28
N GLY A 195 -17.37 -8.29 2.46
CA GLY A 195 -16.10 -8.44 3.16
C GLY A 195 -15.45 -7.15 3.67
N LEU A 196 -16.04 -5.97 3.47
CA LEU A 196 -15.36 -4.68 3.72
C LEU A 196 -14.71 -4.59 5.10
N PHE A 197 -15.39 -5.01 6.15
CA PHE A 197 -14.91 -4.96 7.53
C PHE A 197 -14.73 -6.34 8.16
N SER A 198 -14.58 -7.38 7.33
CA SER A 198 -14.36 -8.73 7.82
C SER A 198 -13.06 -8.81 8.64
N GLY A 199 -13.14 -9.46 9.81
CA GLY A 199 -11.99 -9.71 10.68
C GLY A 199 -11.42 -8.48 11.39
N THR A 200 -12.16 -7.36 11.41
CA THR A 200 -11.74 -6.10 12.07
C THR A 200 -12.10 -6.06 13.56
N GLY A 201 -11.55 -5.08 14.28
CA GLY A 201 -11.86 -4.85 15.69
C GLY A 201 -12.99 -3.85 15.93
N ILE A 202 -13.83 -3.55 14.91
CA ILE A 202 -14.95 -2.60 15.04
C ILE A 202 -15.96 -3.16 16.03
N GLU A 203 -16.32 -2.39 17.05
CA GLU A 203 -17.28 -2.75 18.09
C GLU A 203 -18.61 -1.99 17.94
N LYS A 204 -18.58 -0.89 17.21
CA LYS A 204 -19.76 -0.04 16.97
C LYS A 204 -19.65 0.65 15.62
N LEU A 205 -20.71 0.61 14.85
CA LEU A 205 -20.82 1.34 13.59
C LEU A 205 -22.28 1.83 13.41
N VAL A 206 -22.42 3.08 13.02
CA VAL A 206 -23.70 3.59 12.58
C VAL A 206 -23.81 3.39 11.07
N ILE A 207 -24.76 2.57 10.64
CA ILE A 207 -25.06 2.40 9.23
C ILE A 207 -25.76 3.67 8.73
N PRO A 208 -25.23 4.33 7.67
CA PRO A 208 -25.83 5.56 7.15
C PRO A 208 -27.27 5.36 6.66
N GLU A 209 -28.10 6.41 6.81
CA GLU A 209 -29.40 6.42 6.16
C GLU A 209 -29.26 6.25 4.65
N GLY A 210 -30.16 5.48 4.05
CA GLY A 210 -30.15 5.20 2.61
C GLY A 210 -29.35 3.97 2.20
N VAL A 211 -28.64 3.30 3.11
CA VAL A 211 -28.08 1.97 2.86
C VAL A 211 -29.23 0.96 2.75
N THR A 212 -29.29 0.29 1.60
CA THR A 212 -30.32 -0.71 1.29
C THR A 212 -29.78 -2.14 1.24
N GLU A 213 -28.44 -2.28 1.23
CA GLU A 213 -27.79 -3.59 1.13
C GLU A 213 -26.51 -3.65 1.99
N ILE A 214 -26.33 -4.77 2.67
CA ILE A 214 -25.07 -5.15 3.34
C ILE A 214 -24.60 -6.43 2.67
N GLY A 215 -23.46 -6.35 1.99
CA GLY A 215 -22.89 -7.45 1.22
C GLY A 215 -22.47 -8.64 2.07
N SER A 216 -22.25 -9.77 1.41
CA SER A 216 -21.85 -11.02 2.06
C SER A 216 -20.59 -10.84 2.92
N SER A 217 -20.62 -11.35 4.15
CA SER A 217 -19.49 -11.31 5.07
C SER A 217 -18.94 -9.91 5.38
N ALA A 218 -19.70 -8.83 5.12
CA ALA A 218 -19.25 -7.45 5.30
C ALA A 218 -18.63 -7.19 6.69
N PHE A 219 -19.14 -7.84 7.74
CA PHE A 219 -18.68 -7.73 9.12
C PHE A 219 -18.30 -9.10 9.74
N SER A 220 -18.12 -10.14 8.93
CA SER A 220 -17.81 -11.48 9.44
C SER A 220 -16.54 -11.47 10.28
N GLY A 221 -16.59 -12.01 11.51
CA GLY A 221 -15.44 -12.03 12.43
C GLY A 221 -14.98 -10.65 12.91
N SER A 222 -15.79 -9.62 12.76
CA SER A 222 -15.60 -8.33 13.44
C SER A 222 -16.00 -8.44 14.92
N SER A 223 -15.74 -7.39 15.69
CA SER A 223 -16.12 -7.33 17.14
C SER A 223 -17.49 -6.66 17.35
N LEU A 224 -18.29 -6.43 16.27
CA LEU A 224 -19.66 -5.89 16.30
C LEU A 224 -20.62 -6.85 16.99
#